data_f224913c8c35c6914e5aa321e64f3a62
#
_entry.id   f224913c8c35c6914e5aa321e64f3a62
#
_cell.length_a   1.000
_cell.length_b   1.000
_cell.length_c   1.000
_cell.angle_alpha   90.00
_cell.angle_beta   90.00
_cell.angle_gamma   90.00
#
_symmetry.space_group_name_H-M   'P 1'
#
loop_
_entity.id
_entity.type
_entity.pdbx_description
1 polymer ?
#
loop_
_entity_poly.entity_id
_entity_poly.type
_entity_poly.pdbx_seq_one_letter_code
_entity_poly.pdbx_strand_id
1 'polypeptide(L)'
;MKKLLALVMAVMMILSLAACTKNPETPSTSTPSEESTAPASEPASEPSTVEEDPYAGLNKDIYVDKEWTILNAKHDKEVTITMWIPNSATSTMGTAIQALADKFNAEQKEKYPGKNISVVIEFQDKSGTLNEKLQAAILAGNNPVISAIGVSSVPLYEARALDLRQVFTYDELQQQSQGMMQYSLYNGKYLLNPYFPSASNIIIYNKTLLESKGVTIPEVEALLADPDTSDWTWDAFKAAAKAVTDEANGIYGFATNSLDPVGMMFQQGGALYNSSVTELKFVGDERFAKGLEFWRSLVTEGCMLNPNSRSNHGTVIVSEFYEQKVGMIYTTSSNIVKFTEEAKNAGFEIGVLPFPKQTQFFTNQGGSGIIILDNKPAEEQEAAAEFLRWLNTAENDAYMCVVSGYMPVVTAAMDEESLKEVYAATPLLKTATELMKFGITSPQGKAKAACDKAINDYCKLIWSEPDTSIESIVEQVTSKAQYEIEANQ
;
A
#
# COMPACT_ATOMS: atom_id res chain seq x y z
N MET A 1 -36.92 -31.22 19.33
CA MET A 1 -35.50 -31.00 19.13
C MET A 1 -34.83 -30.14 20.24
N LYS A 2 -35.42 -29.98 21.42
CA LYS A 2 -34.80 -29.24 22.56
C LYS A 2 -34.34 -30.13 23.72
N LYS A 3 -34.35 -31.48 23.58
CA LYS A 3 -33.92 -32.43 24.62
C LYS A 3 -32.69 -33.25 24.28
N LEU A 4 -32.05 -33.00 23.12
CA LEU A 4 -30.83 -33.72 22.72
C LEU A 4 -29.52 -32.87 22.90
N LEU A 5 -29.65 -31.59 23.26
CA LEU A 5 -28.51 -30.68 23.45
C LEU A 5 -28.03 -30.58 24.91
N ALA A 6 -28.75 -31.24 25.83
CA ALA A 6 -28.39 -31.18 27.26
C ALA A 6 -27.58 -32.39 27.75
N LEU A 7 -27.29 -33.37 26.91
CA LEU A 7 -26.59 -34.62 27.30
C LEU A 7 -25.10 -34.64 26.85
N VAL A 8 -24.64 -33.67 26.08
CA VAL A 8 -23.24 -33.60 25.62
C VAL A 8 -22.35 -32.69 26.49
N MET A 9 -22.94 -31.85 27.35
CA MET A 9 -22.18 -30.96 28.25
C MET A 9 -21.89 -31.53 29.64
N ALA A 10 -22.21 -32.80 29.92
CA ALA A 10 -22.07 -33.41 31.26
C ALA A 10 -20.90 -34.45 31.36
N VAL A 11 -20.10 -34.65 30.32
CA VAL A 11 -19.07 -35.74 30.31
C VAL A 11 -17.63 -35.20 30.26
N MET A 12 -17.40 -33.90 30.24
CA MET A 12 -16.02 -33.33 30.21
C MET A 12 -15.56 -32.60 31.50
N MET A 13 -16.11 -33.00 32.64
CA MET A 13 -15.66 -32.45 33.94
C MET A 13 -15.33 -33.54 34.96
N ILE A 14 -14.47 -34.46 34.62
CA ILE A 14 -13.76 -35.27 35.63
C ILE A 14 -12.52 -35.85 34.94
N LEU A 15 -11.36 -35.25 35.21
CA LEU A 15 -10.01 -35.88 35.23
C LEU A 15 -8.93 -34.84 35.14
N SER A 16 -8.60 -34.21 36.28
CA SER A 16 -7.21 -33.75 36.54
C SER A 16 -7.05 -33.38 38.01
N LEU A 17 -6.62 -34.31 38.77
CA LEU A 17 -5.98 -34.10 40.09
C LEU A 17 -4.89 -35.15 40.29
N ALA A 18 -3.78 -34.69 40.77
CA ALA A 18 -2.54 -35.35 41.26
C ALA A 18 -1.36 -35.23 40.26
N ALA A 19 -0.20 -34.78 40.66
CA ALA A 19 0.41 -34.67 41.98
C ALA A 19 1.63 -33.73 41.99
N CYS A 20 1.80 -33.10 43.15
CA CYS A 20 2.97 -32.42 43.73
C CYS A 20 4.29 -33.23 43.68
N THR A 21 5.45 -32.63 43.66
CA THR A 21 6.36 -32.13 44.69
C THR A 21 7.83 -32.25 44.20
N LYS A 22 8.66 -31.32 44.35
CA LYS A 22 9.63 -30.93 45.39
C LYS A 22 10.75 -30.08 44.78
N ASN A 23 11.02 -28.96 45.42
CA ASN A 23 12.33 -28.32 45.47
C ASN A 23 13.16 -29.00 46.54
N PRO A 24 14.52 -28.98 46.60
CA PRO A 24 15.20 -27.84 47.20
C PRO A 24 16.64 -27.50 46.72
N GLU A 25 17.03 -26.30 47.09
CA GLU A 25 18.32 -25.85 47.66
C GLU A 25 19.51 -25.46 46.78
N THR A 26 19.82 -24.18 46.95
CA THR A 26 21.12 -23.50 46.74
C THR A 26 22.21 -23.97 47.70
N PRO A 27 23.51 -23.75 47.39
CA PRO A 27 24.22 -22.74 48.14
C PRO A 27 25.15 -21.81 47.36
N SER A 28 25.31 -20.63 47.93
CA SER A 28 26.22 -19.54 47.65
C SER A 28 27.70 -19.86 47.90
N THR A 29 28.59 -19.22 47.13
CA THR A 29 29.88 -18.71 47.67
C THR A 29 30.49 -17.62 46.77
N SER A 30 30.62 -16.45 47.36
CA SER A 30 31.69 -15.42 47.40
C SER A 30 32.58 -15.09 46.20
N THR A 31 32.57 -13.78 45.95
CA THR A 31 33.50 -12.89 45.25
C THR A 31 35.01 -13.10 45.55
N PRO A 32 35.94 -12.64 44.66
CA PRO A 32 36.42 -11.27 44.76
C PRO A 32 36.58 -10.52 43.41
N SER A 33 36.59 -9.21 43.58
CA SER A 33 36.84 -8.15 42.62
C SER A 33 38.25 -8.16 42.03
N GLU A 34 38.36 -7.92 40.71
CA GLU A 34 39.53 -7.29 40.12
C GLU A 34 39.11 -6.22 39.11
N GLU A 35 39.70 -5.05 39.31
CA GLU A 35 39.70 -3.90 38.42
C GLU A 35 40.25 -4.29 37.05
N SER A 36 39.54 -3.92 35.97
CA SER A 36 40.15 -3.85 34.65
C SER A 36 39.61 -2.70 33.87
N THR A 37 40.52 -1.85 33.52
CA THR A 37 40.54 -0.69 32.67
C THR A 37 39.67 -0.79 31.42
N ALA A 38 38.86 0.23 31.15
CA ALA A 38 38.13 0.40 29.91
C ALA A 38 39.06 0.58 28.70
N PRO A 39 38.85 -0.11 27.60
CA PRO A 39 39.41 0.28 26.31
C PRO A 39 38.51 1.32 25.64
N ALA A 40 39.15 2.25 24.92
CA ALA A 40 38.60 3.35 24.18
C ALA A 40 37.47 2.91 23.22
N SER A 41 36.41 3.69 23.17
CA SER A 41 35.34 3.59 22.19
C SER A 41 35.88 3.73 20.76
N GLU A 42 35.77 2.66 19.97
CA GLU A 42 35.84 2.77 18.52
C GLU A 42 34.63 3.57 18.01
N PRO A 43 34.77 4.34 16.94
CA PRO A 43 33.67 5.09 16.37
C PRO A 43 32.61 4.12 15.84
N ALA A 44 31.36 4.40 16.18
CA ALA A 44 30.21 3.68 15.67
C ALA A 44 30.29 3.62 14.14
N SER A 45 30.33 2.41 13.60
CA SER A 45 30.14 2.18 12.17
C SER A 45 28.77 2.69 11.79
N GLU A 46 28.74 3.57 10.77
CA GLU A 46 27.53 3.99 10.11
C GLU A 46 26.65 2.76 9.78
N PRO A 47 25.33 2.82 9.96
CA PRO A 47 24.46 1.78 9.47
C PRO A 47 24.58 1.76 7.95
N SER A 48 25.31 0.77 7.42
CA SER A 48 25.25 0.47 6.00
C SER A 48 23.79 0.06 5.73
N THR A 49 23.05 0.91 5.03
CA THR A 49 21.84 0.50 4.32
C THR A 49 22.29 -0.46 3.22
N VAL A 50 22.48 -1.71 3.58
CA VAL A 50 22.49 -2.79 2.60
C VAL A 50 21.05 -2.81 2.12
N GLU A 51 20.80 -2.29 0.91
CA GLU A 51 19.59 -2.63 0.17
C GLU A 51 19.56 -4.16 0.15
N GLU A 52 18.65 -4.76 0.93
CA GLU A 52 18.44 -6.20 0.87
C GLU A 52 17.97 -6.50 -0.55
N ASP A 53 18.82 -7.18 -1.31
CA ASP A 53 18.46 -7.72 -2.64
C ASP A 53 17.16 -8.54 -2.45
N PRO A 54 16.01 -8.10 -2.99
CA PRO A 54 14.74 -8.82 -2.83
C PRO A 54 14.80 -10.22 -3.44
N TYR A 55 15.86 -10.51 -4.17
CA TYR A 55 16.18 -11.82 -4.74
C TYR A 55 17.23 -12.58 -3.92
N ALA A 56 17.69 -12.01 -2.77
CA ALA A 56 18.62 -12.71 -1.87
C ALA A 56 17.98 -14.04 -1.41
N GLY A 57 18.70 -15.14 -1.64
CA GLY A 57 18.22 -16.49 -1.33
C GLY A 57 17.38 -17.14 -2.44
N LEU A 58 17.08 -16.45 -3.54
CA LEU A 58 16.54 -17.09 -4.72
C LEU A 58 17.67 -17.73 -5.54
N ASN A 59 17.44 -18.98 -5.92
CA ASN A 59 18.39 -19.66 -6.81
C ASN A 59 18.34 -19.01 -8.20
N LYS A 60 19.37 -18.22 -8.54
CA LYS A 60 19.49 -17.54 -9.84
C LYS A 60 19.53 -18.56 -11.01
N ASP A 61 19.99 -19.79 -10.76
CA ASP A 61 20.01 -20.87 -11.76
C ASP A 61 18.60 -21.29 -12.19
N ILE A 62 17.57 -20.99 -11.39
CA ILE A 62 16.18 -21.20 -11.78
C ILE A 62 15.79 -20.33 -12.98
N TYR A 63 16.45 -19.16 -13.16
CA TYR A 63 16.15 -18.22 -14.24
C TYR A 63 17.01 -18.43 -15.49
N VAL A 64 18.17 -19.08 -15.36
CA VAL A 64 19.19 -19.10 -16.42
C VAL A 64 19.06 -20.32 -17.35
N ASP A 65 18.54 -21.46 -16.89
CA ASP A 65 18.66 -22.74 -17.62
C ASP A 65 17.33 -23.46 -17.94
N LYS A 66 16.18 -22.87 -17.67
CA LYS A 66 14.92 -23.49 -18.05
C LYS A 66 14.32 -22.73 -19.22
N GLU A 67 14.10 -23.41 -20.35
CA GLU A 67 13.07 -23.02 -21.29
C GLU A 67 11.74 -23.01 -20.54
N TRP A 68 11.39 -21.84 -19.99
CA TRP A 68 10.08 -21.62 -19.41
C TRP A 68 9.08 -21.72 -20.54
N THR A 69 8.26 -22.74 -20.52
CA THR A 69 7.23 -22.97 -21.56
C THR A 69 6.26 -21.80 -21.67
N ILE A 70 6.22 -20.92 -20.68
CA ILE A 70 5.34 -19.74 -20.59
C ILE A 70 6.01 -18.46 -21.09
N LEU A 71 7.34 -18.41 -21.30
CA LEU A 71 8.03 -17.20 -21.76
C LEU A 71 7.72 -16.84 -23.22
N ASN A 72 7.41 -17.80 -24.06
CA ASN A 72 7.18 -17.60 -25.49
C ASN A 72 5.87 -18.24 -25.93
N ALA A 73 4.85 -17.43 -26.19
CA ALA A 73 3.61 -17.92 -26.75
C ALA A 73 3.83 -18.60 -28.14
N LYS A 74 3.14 -19.71 -28.31
CA LYS A 74 3.17 -20.44 -29.61
C LYS A 74 2.09 -19.87 -30.52
N HIS A 75 2.44 -18.94 -31.38
CA HIS A 75 1.49 -18.35 -32.33
C HIS A 75 1.10 -19.34 -33.47
N ASP A 76 0.45 -20.45 -33.12
CA ASP A 76 -0.04 -21.47 -34.05
C ASP A 76 -1.56 -21.42 -34.30
N LYS A 77 -2.31 -20.68 -33.46
CA LYS A 77 -3.74 -20.41 -33.58
C LYS A 77 -4.12 -19.08 -32.91
N GLU A 78 -5.33 -18.60 -33.15
CA GLU A 78 -5.88 -17.47 -32.42
C GLU A 78 -6.16 -17.85 -30.94
N VAL A 79 -5.75 -16.98 -30.02
CA VAL A 79 -6.02 -17.11 -28.58
C VAL A 79 -6.63 -15.82 -28.06
N THR A 80 -7.79 -15.91 -27.43
CA THR A 80 -8.40 -14.77 -26.75
C THR A 80 -8.34 -14.98 -25.23
N ILE A 81 -7.80 -13.99 -24.53
CA ILE A 81 -7.69 -14.00 -23.08
C ILE A 81 -8.51 -12.87 -22.48
N THR A 82 -9.03 -13.10 -21.28
CA THR A 82 -9.81 -12.10 -20.53
C THR A 82 -9.01 -11.61 -19.33
N MET A 83 -9.01 -10.28 -19.14
CA MET A 83 -8.45 -9.60 -17.99
C MET A 83 -9.54 -8.89 -17.19
N TRP A 84 -9.63 -9.18 -15.89
CA TRP A 84 -10.48 -8.42 -14.98
C TRP A 84 -9.75 -7.30 -14.29
N ILE A 85 -10.36 -6.12 -14.24
CA ILE A 85 -9.80 -4.95 -13.53
C ILE A 85 -10.83 -4.28 -12.62
N PRO A 86 -10.40 -3.73 -11.45
CA PRO A 86 -11.30 -3.15 -10.44
C PRO A 86 -11.62 -1.68 -10.72
N ASN A 87 -11.93 -1.33 -11.96
CA ASN A 87 -12.18 0.04 -12.39
C ASN A 87 -13.38 0.11 -13.31
N SER A 88 -13.96 1.29 -13.49
CA SER A 88 -14.91 1.54 -14.56
C SER A 88 -14.20 1.83 -15.89
N ALA A 89 -14.84 1.52 -16.99
CA ALA A 89 -14.32 1.78 -18.34
C ALA A 89 -14.01 3.28 -18.58
N THR A 90 -14.70 4.17 -17.88
CA THR A 90 -14.56 5.63 -18.02
C THR A 90 -13.57 6.27 -17.04
N SER A 91 -12.96 5.49 -16.15
CA SER A 91 -11.89 5.98 -15.29
C SER A 91 -10.61 6.18 -16.10
N THR A 92 -9.70 7.05 -15.64
CA THR A 92 -8.40 7.26 -16.29
C THR A 92 -7.62 5.95 -16.45
N MET A 93 -7.61 5.11 -15.40
CA MET A 93 -6.99 3.78 -15.46
C MET A 93 -7.71 2.84 -16.44
N GLY A 94 -9.06 2.82 -16.40
CA GLY A 94 -9.84 1.98 -17.31
C GLY A 94 -9.61 2.36 -18.77
N THR A 95 -9.59 3.66 -19.06
CA THR A 95 -9.30 4.19 -20.41
C THR A 95 -7.87 3.81 -20.86
N ALA A 96 -6.88 3.97 -19.97
CA ALA A 96 -5.48 3.68 -20.30
C ALA A 96 -5.26 2.18 -20.59
N ILE A 97 -5.76 1.27 -19.75
CA ILE A 97 -5.57 -0.17 -19.95
C ILE A 97 -6.36 -0.68 -21.17
N GLN A 98 -7.54 -0.11 -21.46
CA GLN A 98 -8.29 -0.42 -22.66
C GLN A 98 -7.49 -0.03 -23.92
N ALA A 99 -6.93 1.19 -23.95
CA ALA A 99 -6.11 1.65 -25.07
C ALA A 99 -4.86 0.78 -25.28
N LEU A 100 -4.21 0.34 -24.20
CA LEU A 100 -3.08 -0.59 -24.28
C LEU A 100 -3.52 -1.97 -24.79
N ALA A 101 -4.63 -2.51 -24.34
CA ALA A 101 -5.16 -3.76 -24.86
C ALA A 101 -5.50 -3.65 -26.37
N ASP A 102 -6.11 -2.54 -26.79
CA ASP A 102 -6.42 -2.28 -28.20
C ASP A 102 -5.14 -2.17 -29.04
N LYS A 103 -4.10 -1.47 -28.55
CA LYS A 103 -2.78 -1.37 -29.19
C LYS A 103 -2.14 -2.76 -29.32
N PHE A 104 -2.08 -3.53 -28.24
CA PHE A 104 -1.55 -4.90 -28.26
C PHE A 104 -2.29 -5.77 -29.28
N ASN A 105 -3.62 -5.75 -29.25
CA ASN A 105 -4.44 -6.54 -30.18
C ASN A 105 -4.18 -6.16 -31.65
N ALA A 106 -3.98 -4.88 -31.95
CA ALA A 106 -3.65 -4.41 -33.30
C ALA A 106 -2.26 -4.90 -33.75
N GLU A 107 -1.24 -4.75 -32.91
CA GLU A 107 0.12 -5.22 -33.17
C GLU A 107 0.18 -6.75 -33.37
N GLN A 108 -0.52 -7.49 -32.51
CA GLN A 108 -0.62 -8.95 -32.59
C GLN A 108 -1.26 -9.40 -33.92
N LYS A 109 -2.35 -8.73 -34.31
CA LYS A 109 -3.05 -9.03 -35.56
C LYS A 109 -2.20 -8.73 -36.80
N GLU A 110 -1.40 -7.68 -36.78
CA GLU A 110 -0.47 -7.32 -37.82
C GLU A 110 0.68 -8.34 -37.93
N LYS A 111 1.28 -8.67 -36.76
CA LYS A 111 2.47 -9.54 -36.71
C LYS A 111 2.14 -11.02 -36.92
N TYR A 112 0.98 -11.49 -36.46
CA TYR A 112 0.56 -12.88 -36.47
C TYR A 112 -0.85 -13.07 -37.05
N PRO A 113 -1.09 -12.76 -38.35
CA PRO A 113 -2.45 -12.82 -38.90
C PRO A 113 -3.03 -14.23 -38.85
N GLY A 114 -4.23 -14.37 -38.26
CA GLY A 114 -4.92 -15.63 -38.03
C GLY A 114 -4.33 -16.52 -36.95
N LYS A 115 -3.33 -16.01 -36.18
CA LYS A 115 -2.68 -16.70 -35.06
C LYS A 115 -2.39 -15.72 -33.91
N ASN A 116 -3.10 -14.61 -33.89
CA ASN A 116 -2.86 -13.53 -32.97
C ASN A 116 -3.44 -13.82 -31.58
N ILE A 117 -2.83 -13.21 -30.57
CA ILE A 117 -3.39 -13.08 -29.25
C ILE A 117 -4.31 -11.86 -29.22
N SER A 118 -5.44 -12.00 -28.55
CA SER A 118 -6.37 -10.90 -28.29
C SER A 118 -6.69 -10.82 -26.80
N VAL A 119 -6.64 -9.61 -26.24
CA VAL A 119 -6.97 -9.33 -24.85
C VAL A 119 -8.29 -8.59 -24.77
N VAL A 120 -9.21 -9.09 -23.93
CA VAL A 120 -10.50 -8.48 -23.63
C VAL A 120 -10.49 -7.99 -22.18
N ILE A 121 -10.75 -6.71 -21.98
CA ILE A 121 -10.83 -6.11 -20.63
C ILE A 121 -12.27 -6.19 -20.12
N GLU A 122 -12.45 -6.76 -18.95
CA GLU A 122 -13.73 -6.79 -18.22
C GLU A 122 -13.63 -5.96 -16.93
N PHE A 123 -14.44 -4.93 -16.87
CA PHE A 123 -14.46 -3.95 -15.77
C PHE A 123 -15.32 -4.45 -14.60
N GLN A 124 -14.78 -4.45 -13.38
CA GLN A 124 -15.40 -5.00 -12.17
C GLN A 124 -15.71 -3.93 -11.09
N ASP A 125 -15.71 -2.66 -11.46
CA ASP A 125 -16.04 -1.47 -10.67
C ASP A 125 -15.14 -1.18 -9.45
N LYS A 126 -14.97 -2.12 -8.52
CA LYS A 126 -14.23 -1.90 -7.25
C LYS A 126 -13.40 -3.12 -6.86
N SER A 127 -12.24 -2.87 -6.23
CA SER A 127 -11.31 -3.94 -5.79
C SER A 127 -11.94 -4.96 -4.84
N GLY A 128 -12.76 -4.53 -3.86
CA GLY A 128 -13.45 -5.45 -2.95
C GLY A 128 -14.40 -6.37 -3.69
N THR A 129 -15.28 -5.82 -4.53
CA THR A 129 -16.21 -6.58 -5.37
C THR A 129 -15.47 -7.52 -6.33
N LEU A 130 -14.36 -7.06 -6.92
CA LEU A 130 -13.54 -7.91 -7.79
C LEU A 130 -12.99 -9.12 -7.02
N ASN A 131 -12.42 -8.93 -5.83
CA ASN A 131 -11.87 -10.04 -5.05
C ASN A 131 -12.93 -11.10 -4.71
N GLU A 132 -14.13 -10.70 -4.29
CA GLU A 132 -15.23 -11.62 -3.99
C GLU A 132 -15.64 -12.40 -5.24
N LYS A 133 -15.84 -11.71 -6.36
CA LYS A 133 -16.20 -12.33 -7.65
C LYS A 133 -15.08 -13.27 -8.15
N LEU A 134 -13.81 -12.85 -8.04
CA LEU A 134 -12.69 -13.64 -8.54
C LEU A 134 -12.53 -14.93 -7.75
N GLN A 135 -12.62 -14.89 -6.42
CA GLN A 135 -12.59 -16.10 -5.60
C GLN A 135 -13.74 -17.05 -5.95
N ALA A 136 -14.98 -16.53 -6.10
CA ALA A 136 -16.11 -17.32 -6.51
C ALA A 136 -15.93 -17.93 -7.90
N ALA A 137 -15.40 -17.16 -8.86
CA ALA A 137 -15.13 -17.61 -10.22
C ALA A 137 -14.03 -18.68 -10.28
N ILE A 138 -12.99 -18.58 -9.46
CA ILE A 138 -11.93 -19.60 -9.31
C ILE A 138 -12.54 -20.92 -8.81
N LEU A 139 -13.40 -20.86 -7.80
CA LEU A 139 -14.09 -22.05 -7.28
C LEU A 139 -15.00 -22.68 -8.31
N ALA A 140 -15.66 -21.87 -9.14
CA ALA A 140 -16.53 -22.33 -10.21
C ALA A 140 -15.80 -22.73 -11.50
N GLY A 141 -14.49 -22.46 -11.62
CA GLY A 141 -13.68 -22.78 -12.80
C GLY A 141 -13.92 -21.86 -14.01
N ASN A 142 -14.61 -20.71 -13.82
CA ASN A 142 -14.93 -19.75 -14.89
C ASN A 142 -14.25 -18.38 -14.72
N ASN A 143 -13.16 -18.33 -13.96
CA ASN A 143 -12.35 -17.13 -13.76
C ASN A 143 -11.64 -16.67 -15.06
N PRO A 144 -11.24 -15.40 -15.18
CA PRO A 144 -10.36 -14.92 -16.25
C PRO A 144 -8.98 -15.59 -16.15
N VAL A 145 -8.13 -15.46 -17.17
CA VAL A 145 -6.74 -15.89 -17.06
C VAL A 145 -5.87 -14.85 -16.37
N ILE A 146 -6.22 -13.55 -16.49
CA ILE A 146 -5.53 -12.43 -15.87
C ILE A 146 -6.50 -11.64 -14.99
N SER A 147 -6.04 -11.21 -13.82
CA SER A 147 -6.80 -10.27 -13.00
C SER A 147 -5.87 -9.25 -12.35
N ALA A 148 -6.27 -7.99 -12.35
CA ALA A 148 -5.66 -6.99 -11.49
C ALA A 148 -6.23 -7.15 -10.07
N ILE A 149 -5.33 -7.16 -9.08
CA ILE A 149 -5.68 -7.24 -7.65
C ILE A 149 -4.92 -6.18 -6.85
N GLY A 150 -5.47 -5.76 -5.72
CA GLY A 150 -4.73 -4.91 -4.78
C GLY A 150 -3.55 -5.67 -4.17
N VAL A 151 -2.44 -4.97 -3.92
CA VAL A 151 -1.22 -5.58 -3.36
C VAL A 151 -1.45 -6.35 -2.06
N SER A 152 -2.38 -5.90 -1.21
CA SER A 152 -2.75 -6.57 0.04
C SER A 152 -3.49 -7.90 -0.16
N SER A 153 -3.95 -8.19 -1.38
CA SER A 153 -4.72 -9.41 -1.69
C SER A 153 -3.85 -10.56 -2.20
N VAL A 154 -2.55 -10.34 -2.42
CA VAL A 154 -1.62 -11.37 -2.91
C VAL A 154 -1.72 -12.70 -2.15
N PRO A 155 -1.76 -12.71 -0.80
CA PRO A 155 -1.84 -13.95 -0.04
C PRO A 155 -3.08 -14.80 -0.33
N LEU A 156 -4.18 -14.18 -0.79
CA LEU A 156 -5.45 -14.88 -1.10
C LEU A 156 -5.32 -15.75 -2.36
N TYR A 157 -4.36 -15.45 -3.21
CA TYR A 157 -4.16 -16.10 -4.51
C TYR A 157 -2.90 -16.97 -4.59
N GLU A 158 -2.19 -17.18 -3.48
CA GLU A 158 -0.95 -17.98 -3.44
C GLU A 158 -1.08 -19.36 -4.10
N ALA A 159 -2.22 -20.01 -3.90
CA ALA A 159 -2.47 -21.35 -4.43
C ALA A 159 -2.89 -21.36 -5.91
N ARG A 160 -3.06 -20.18 -6.53
CA ARG A 160 -3.64 -20.06 -7.88
C ARG A 160 -2.94 -19.06 -8.79
N ALA A 161 -2.11 -18.15 -8.24
CA ALA A 161 -1.31 -17.26 -9.05
C ALA A 161 -0.04 -17.97 -9.52
N LEU A 162 0.31 -17.78 -10.78
CA LEU A 162 1.59 -18.23 -11.31
C LEU A 162 2.74 -17.47 -10.65
N ASP A 163 3.83 -18.17 -10.41
CA ASP A 163 5.08 -17.52 -10.03
C ASP A 163 5.64 -16.78 -11.23
N LEU A 164 5.85 -15.47 -11.10
CA LEU A 164 6.34 -14.61 -12.19
C LEU A 164 7.71 -15.02 -12.74
N ARG A 165 8.46 -15.84 -11.99
CA ARG A 165 9.69 -16.48 -12.51
C ARG A 165 9.42 -17.40 -13.68
N GLN A 166 8.18 -17.81 -13.91
CA GLN A 166 7.75 -18.55 -15.08
C GLN A 166 7.40 -17.64 -16.27
N VAL A 167 7.26 -16.34 -16.03
CA VAL A 167 6.82 -15.33 -17.00
C VAL A 167 7.97 -14.41 -17.43
N PHE A 168 8.80 -14.00 -16.48
CA PHE A 168 9.91 -13.06 -16.67
C PHE A 168 11.25 -13.72 -16.40
N THR A 169 12.26 -13.29 -17.14
CA THR A 169 13.67 -13.59 -16.84
C THR A 169 14.10 -12.82 -15.58
N TYR A 170 15.20 -13.24 -14.97
CA TYR A 170 15.80 -12.53 -13.85
C TYR A 170 16.10 -11.06 -14.19
N ASP A 171 16.70 -10.81 -15.37
CA ASP A 171 17.06 -9.46 -15.81
C ASP A 171 15.82 -8.58 -16.01
N GLU A 172 14.72 -9.13 -16.53
CA GLU A 172 13.45 -8.39 -16.65
C GLU A 172 12.87 -8.04 -15.28
N LEU A 173 12.93 -8.93 -14.30
CA LEU A 173 12.48 -8.65 -12.94
C LEU A 173 13.35 -7.60 -12.23
N GLN A 174 14.67 -7.59 -12.51
CA GLN A 174 15.59 -6.57 -11.96
C GLN A 174 15.32 -5.16 -12.51
N GLN A 175 14.73 -5.05 -13.69
CA GLN A 175 14.36 -3.75 -14.27
C GLN A 175 13.07 -3.18 -13.69
N GLN A 176 12.33 -3.94 -12.90
CA GLN A 176 11.14 -3.45 -12.21
C GLN A 176 11.50 -2.73 -10.91
N SER A 177 10.65 -1.82 -10.49
CA SER A 177 10.78 -1.11 -9.21
C SER A 177 10.87 -2.09 -8.04
N GLN A 178 12.03 -2.13 -7.37
CA GLN A 178 12.29 -3.09 -6.30
C GLN A 178 11.34 -2.92 -5.10
N GLY A 179 10.98 -1.69 -4.77
CA GLY A 179 9.98 -1.43 -3.75
C GLY A 179 8.61 -2.04 -4.06
N MET A 180 8.21 -2.01 -5.34
CA MET A 180 6.97 -2.66 -5.77
C MET A 180 7.09 -4.18 -5.84
N MET A 181 8.25 -4.71 -6.20
CA MET A 181 8.50 -6.15 -6.24
C MET A 181 8.42 -6.82 -4.86
N GLN A 182 8.66 -6.08 -3.77
CA GLN A 182 8.44 -6.60 -2.42
C GLN A 182 6.98 -7.01 -2.18
N TYR A 183 6.00 -6.33 -2.77
CA TYR A 183 4.59 -6.75 -2.69
C TYR A 183 4.29 -8.03 -3.47
N SER A 184 5.08 -8.32 -4.50
CA SER A 184 4.95 -9.55 -5.30
C SER A 184 5.42 -10.77 -4.53
N LEU A 185 6.39 -10.60 -3.63
CA LEU A 185 7.03 -11.72 -2.92
C LEU A 185 6.15 -12.18 -1.77
N TYR A 186 5.67 -13.42 -1.86
CA TYR A 186 4.93 -14.08 -0.81
C TYR A 186 5.31 -15.56 -0.75
N ASN A 187 5.72 -16.05 0.42
CA ASN A 187 6.18 -17.42 0.64
C ASN A 187 7.22 -17.90 -0.39
N GLY A 188 8.17 -17.03 -0.75
CA GLY A 188 9.26 -17.32 -1.69
C GLY A 188 8.85 -17.39 -3.16
N LYS A 189 7.64 -16.92 -3.51
CA LYS A 189 7.13 -16.82 -4.89
C LYS A 189 6.84 -15.37 -5.24
N TYR A 190 7.10 -14.98 -6.47
CA TYR A 190 6.65 -13.70 -7.02
C TYR A 190 5.28 -13.89 -7.68
N LEU A 191 4.22 -13.44 -7.04
CA LEU A 191 2.85 -13.75 -7.45
C LEU A 191 2.14 -12.60 -8.17
N LEU A 192 2.67 -11.38 -8.09
CA LEU A 192 2.03 -10.18 -8.61
C LEU A 192 2.99 -9.43 -9.52
N ASN A 193 2.62 -9.19 -10.78
CA ASN A 193 3.28 -8.18 -11.60
C ASN A 193 2.80 -6.80 -11.15
N PRO A 194 3.63 -5.97 -10.47
CA PRO A 194 3.24 -4.61 -10.13
C PRO A 194 2.87 -3.86 -11.40
N TYR A 195 1.78 -3.09 -11.39
CA TYR A 195 1.39 -2.37 -12.61
C TYR A 195 0.74 -1.00 -12.36
N PHE A 196 0.10 -0.80 -11.24
CA PHE A 196 -0.57 0.47 -10.90
C PHE A 196 -0.07 0.99 -9.56
N PRO A 197 1.23 1.32 -9.43
CA PRO A 197 1.76 1.80 -8.17
C PRO A 197 1.36 3.26 -7.90
N SER A 198 1.10 3.55 -6.64
CA SER A 198 0.82 4.90 -6.18
C SER A 198 1.48 5.16 -4.83
N ALA A 199 1.97 6.37 -4.62
CA ALA A 199 2.28 6.83 -3.29
C ALA A 199 0.97 7.20 -2.59
N SER A 200 0.67 6.51 -1.50
CA SER A 200 -0.38 6.92 -0.58
C SER A 200 0.22 7.75 0.55
N ASN A 201 -0.63 8.44 1.31
CA ASN A 201 -0.20 9.19 2.48
C ASN A 201 0.67 10.40 2.15
N ILE A 202 0.29 11.10 1.08
CA ILE A 202 0.84 12.40 0.74
C ILE A 202 -0.15 13.51 1.12
N ILE A 203 0.38 14.70 1.32
CA ILE A 203 -0.40 15.92 1.53
C ILE A 203 -0.36 16.75 0.24
N ILE A 204 -1.52 17.04 -0.31
CA ILE A 204 -1.67 18.16 -1.27
C ILE A 204 -2.13 19.38 -0.46
N TYR A 205 -1.46 20.51 -0.62
CA TYR A 205 -1.78 21.72 0.09
C TYR A 205 -2.09 22.89 -0.87
N ASN A 206 -3.02 23.76 -0.46
CA ASN A 206 -3.31 25.03 -1.14
C ASN A 206 -2.25 26.06 -0.72
N LYS A 207 -1.22 26.22 -1.56
CA LYS A 207 -0.09 27.13 -1.32
C LYS A 207 -0.58 28.56 -1.13
N THR A 208 -1.46 29.03 -2.01
CA THR A 208 -2.03 30.38 -1.98
C THR A 208 -2.76 30.67 -0.67
N LEU A 209 -3.59 29.72 -0.20
CA LEU A 209 -4.32 29.88 1.08
C LEU A 209 -3.37 29.90 2.27
N LEU A 210 -2.40 28.97 2.34
CA LEU A 210 -1.44 28.90 3.43
C LEU A 210 -0.59 30.18 3.52
N GLU A 211 -0.07 30.66 2.40
CA GLU A 211 0.70 31.91 2.31
C GLU A 211 -0.15 33.12 2.74
N SER A 212 -1.43 33.19 2.35
CA SER A 212 -2.36 34.25 2.77
C SER A 212 -2.60 34.33 4.27
N LYS A 213 -2.39 33.22 4.97
CA LYS A 213 -2.48 33.09 6.43
C LYS A 213 -1.10 33.21 7.12
N GLY A 214 -0.05 33.50 6.36
CA GLY A 214 1.33 33.63 6.88
C GLY A 214 1.97 32.31 7.30
N VAL A 215 1.47 31.18 6.79
CA VAL A 215 2.03 29.85 7.06
C VAL A 215 3.13 29.54 6.06
N THR A 216 4.32 29.25 6.56
CA THR A 216 5.46 28.78 5.77
C THR A 216 5.48 27.26 5.77
N ILE A 217 5.55 26.69 4.57
CA ILE A 217 5.70 25.25 4.33
C ILE A 217 7.15 24.98 3.92
N PRO A 218 7.79 23.91 4.38
CA PRO A 218 9.15 23.59 3.95
C PRO A 218 9.21 23.30 2.44
N GLU A 219 10.31 23.70 1.83
CA GLU A 219 10.59 23.34 0.44
C GLU A 219 10.84 21.83 0.36
N VAL A 220 10.11 21.18 -0.52
CA VAL A 220 10.13 19.71 -0.62
C VAL A 220 11.48 19.18 -1.06
N GLU A 221 12.21 19.93 -1.91
CA GLU A 221 13.56 19.58 -2.36
C GLU A 221 14.56 19.55 -1.19
N ALA A 222 14.45 20.49 -0.26
CA ALA A 222 15.27 20.53 0.95
C ALA A 222 14.95 19.34 1.87
N LEU A 223 13.66 19.02 2.03
CA LEU A 223 13.18 17.87 2.80
C LEU A 223 13.65 16.55 2.17
N LEU A 224 13.61 16.45 0.85
CA LEU A 224 14.10 15.30 0.12
C LEU A 224 15.63 15.15 0.22
N ALA A 225 16.39 16.24 0.25
CA ALA A 225 17.84 16.21 0.37
C ALA A 225 18.30 15.78 1.77
N ASP A 226 17.65 16.28 2.82
CA ASP A 226 17.99 15.97 4.22
C ASP A 226 16.71 15.78 5.06
N PRO A 227 16.11 14.57 5.02
CA PRO A 227 14.88 14.30 5.72
C PRO A 227 15.02 14.29 7.25
N ASP A 228 16.21 14.02 7.77
CA ASP A 228 16.44 13.88 9.20
C ASP A 228 16.39 15.24 9.89
N THR A 229 16.94 16.26 9.29
CA THR A 229 16.95 17.65 9.82
C THR A 229 15.67 18.43 9.53
N SER A 230 14.77 17.91 8.69
CA SER A 230 13.50 18.57 8.40
C SER A 230 12.65 18.78 9.66
N ASP A 231 12.15 19.99 9.82
CA ASP A 231 11.23 20.42 10.89
C ASP A 231 9.74 20.14 10.55
N TRP A 232 9.45 19.49 9.40
CA TRP A 232 8.09 19.07 9.04
C TRP A 232 7.62 17.90 9.88
N THR A 233 7.28 18.20 11.13
CA THR A 233 6.85 17.25 12.17
C THR A 233 5.33 17.30 12.39
N TRP A 234 4.80 16.35 13.15
CA TRP A 234 3.39 16.35 13.58
C TRP A 234 2.97 17.67 14.23
N ASP A 235 3.83 18.24 15.08
CA ASP A 235 3.54 19.50 15.76
C ASP A 235 3.55 20.68 14.78
N ALA A 236 4.52 20.73 13.86
CA ALA A 236 4.59 21.77 12.83
C ALA A 236 3.37 21.70 11.89
N PHE A 237 2.98 20.50 11.47
CA PHE A 237 1.77 20.28 10.68
C PHE A 237 0.50 20.73 11.41
N LYS A 238 0.34 20.35 12.68
CA LYS A 238 -0.81 20.77 13.50
C LYS A 238 -0.86 22.28 13.68
N ALA A 239 0.28 22.90 13.92
CA ALA A 239 0.39 24.36 14.02
C ALA A 239 0.00 25.05 12.70
N ALA A 240 0.48 24.55 11.55
CA ALA A 240 0.12 25.05 10.23
C ALA A 240 -1.38 24.90 9.96
N ALA A 241 -1.95 23.72 10.23
CA ALA A 241 -3.38 23.48 10.07
C ALA A 241 -4.23 24.41 10.95
N LYS A 242 -3.84 24.61 12.20
CA LYS A 242 -4.55 25.51 13.11
C LYS A 242 -4.49 26.97 12.67
N ALA A 243 -3.33 27.43 12.15
CA ALA A 243 -3.15 28.79 11.68
C ALA A 243 -4.01 29.11 10.43
N VAL A 244 -4.29 28.12 9.59
CA VAL A 244 -5.15 28.25 8.40
C VAL A 244 -6.63 28.24 8.77
N THR A 245 -7.00 27.54 9.85
CA THR A 245 -8.42 27.33 10.21
C THR A 245 -9.12 28.63 10.57
N ASP A 246 -10.29 28.82 9.97
CA ASP A 246 -11.21 29.94 10.22
C ASP A 246 -12.64 29.37 10.21
N GLU A 247 -13.05 28.81 11.33
CA GLU A 247 -14.33 28.12 11.49
C GLU A 247 -15.53 29.03 11.17
N ALA A 248 -15.41 30.34 11.48
CA ALA A 248 -16.48 31.30 11.23
C ALA A 248 -16.78 31.43 9.73
N ASN A 249 -15.79 31.23 8.87
CA ASN A 249 -15.90 31.24 7.42
C ASN A 249 -15.93 29.83 6.81
N GLY A 250 -15.98 28.78 7.61
CA GLY A 250 -16.00 27.38 7.17
C GLY A 250 -14.70 26.93 6.50
N ILE A 251 -13.56 27.51 6.91
CA ILE A 251 -12.23 27.15 6.40
C ILE A 251 -11.54 26.27 7.46
N TYR A 252 -11.00 25.14 7.01
CA TYR A 252 -10.24 24.22 7.83
C TYR A 252 -8.84 24.02 7.29
N GLY A 253 -7.85 23.98 8.19
CA GLY A 253 -6.44 23.82 7.79
C GLY A 253 -6.13 22.45 7.23
N PHE A 254 -6.87 21.42 7.67
CA PHE A 254 -6.67 20.05 7.20
C PHE A 254 -8.00 19.33 6.99
N ALA A 255 -8.03 18.40 6.05
CA ALA A 255 -9.16 17.50 5.85
C ALA A 255 -8.72 16.10 5.41
N THR A 256 -9.40 15.09 5.93
CA THR A 256 -9.27 13.68 5.53
C THR A 256 -10.54 12.91 5.90
N ASN A 257 -10.76 11.77 5.22
CA ASN A 257 -11.76 10.77 5.62
C ASN A 257 -11.13 9.43 6.04
N SER A 258 -9.81 9.38 6.08
CA SER A 258 -9.04 8.18 6.41
C SER A 258 -7.98 8.47 7.46
N LEU A 259 -7.62 7.43 8.16
CA LEU A 259 -6.55 7.37 9.12
C LEU A 259 -5.61 6.24 8.67
N ASP A 260 -4.31 6.38 8.92
CA ASP A 260 -3.34 5.36 8.55
C ASP A 260 -2.59 4.83 9.79
N PRO A 261 -3.09 3.76 10.42
CA PRO A 261 -2.45 3.18 11.59
C PRO A 261 -1.06 2.60 11.31
N VAL A 262 -0.79 2.11 10.08
CA VAL A 262 0.53 1.59 9.69
C VAL A 262 1.54 2.73 9.68
N GLY A 263 1.22 3.81 8.95
CA GLY A 263 2.06 5.00 8.90
C GLY A 263 2.24 5.65 10.26
N MET A 264 1.19 5.74 11.04
CA MET A 264 1.20 6.29 12.40
C MET A 264 2.22 5.57 13.30
N MET A 265 2.28 4.24 13.25
CA MET A 265 3.26 3.45 14.00
C MET A 265 4.67 3.61 13.42
N PHE A 266 4.81 3.48 12.10
CA PHE A 266 6.10 3.55 11.43
C PHE A 266 6.77 4.91 11.64
N GLN A 267 6.06 6.02 11.52
CA GLN A 267 6.57 7.38 11.74
C GLN A 267 7.17 7.57 13.14
N GLN A 268 6.80 6.75 14.10
CA GLN A 268 7.33 6.73 15.46
C GLN A 268 8.40 5.64 15.68
N GLY A 269 8.89 4.99 14.62
CA GLY A 269 9.83 3.87 14.70
C GLY A 269 9.22 2.57 15.22
N GLY A 270 7.90 2.40 15.09
CA GLY A 270 7.17 1.19 15.48
C GLY A 270 6.65 0.40 14.27
N ALA A 271 6.00 -0.71 14.56
CA ALA A 271 5.34 -1.54 13.57
C ALA A 271 3.94 -1.94 14.04
N LEU A 272 3.02 -2.10 13.10
CA LEU A 272 1.66 -2.56 13.43
C LEU A 272 1.61 -4.08 13.56
N TYR A 273 2.36 -4.79 12.70
CA TYR A 273 2.40 -6.25 12.61
C TYR A 273 3.83 -6.77 12.55
N ASN A 274 3.98 -8.08 12.75
CA ASN A 274 5.17 -8.80 12.29
C ASN A 274 5.12 -9.00 10.75
N SER A 275 6.19 -9.52 10.15
CA SER A 275 6.33 -9.66 8.70
C SER A 275 5.28 -10.55 8.02
N SER A 276 4.65 -11.46 8.75
CA SER A 276 3.64 -12.42 8.25
C SER A 276 2.20 -12.14 8.70
N VAL A 277 1.98 -11.03 9.42
CA VAL A 277 0.67 -10.63 9.96
C VAL A 277 0.01 -11.73 10.81
N THR A 278 0.81 -12.36 11.64
CA THR A 278 0.39 -13.38 12.63
C THR A 278 0.47 -12.87 14.06
N GLU A 279 1.01 -11.66 14.26
CA GLU A 279 1.19 -11.04 15.57
C GLU A 279 1.02 -9.52 15.47
N LEU A 280 0.29 -8.94 16.40
CA LEU A 280 0.15 -7.49 16.56
C LEU A 280 1.36 -6.95 17.34
N LYS A 281 2.12 -6.02 16.76
CA LYS A 281 3.31 -5.42 17.38
C LYS A 281 3.02 -4.15 18.19
N PHE A 282 1.84 -3.59 18.04
CA PHE A 282 1.44 -2.39 18.78
C PHE A 282 0.87 -2.68 20.17
N VAL A 283 0.62 -3.94 20.53
CA VAL A 283 0.06 -4.32 21.83
C VAL A 283 1.07 -4.02 22.93
N GLY A 284 0.66 -3.15 23.87
CA GLY A 284 1.55 -2.67 24.94
C GLY A 284 2.56 -1.61 24.50
N ASP A 285 2.50 -1.14 23.27
CA ASP A 285 3.35 -0.07 22.74
C ASP A 285 2.63 1.28 22.85
N GLU A 286 3.15 2.18 23.69
CA GLU A 286 2.55 3.52 23.89
C GLU A 286 2.48 4.38 22.63
N ARG A 287 3.29 4.08 21.60
CA ARG A 287 3.30 4.79 20.32
C ARG A 287 1.95 4.72 19.61
N PHE A 288 1.24 3.59 19.76
CA PHE A 288 -0.07 3.44 19.16
C PHE A 288 -1.09 4.40 19.77
N ALA A 289 -1.13 4.46 21.10
CA ALA A 289 -1.98 5.42 21.82
C ALA A 289 -1.62 6.87 21.47
N LYS A 290 -0.33 7.24 21.50
CA LYS A 290 0.15 8.58 21.11
C LYS A 290 -0.26 8.97 19.68
N GLY A 291 -0.21 8.02 18.76
CA GLY A 291 -0.67 8.24 17.39
C GLY A 291 -2.17 8.54 17.32
N LEU A 292 -3.00 7.77 18.03
CA LEU A 292 -4.45 8.03 18.10
C LEU A 292 -4.76 9.37 18.78
N GLU A 293 -4.01 9.75 19.83
CA GLU A 293 -4.13 11.07 20.48
C GLU A 293 -3.83 12.20 19.50
N PHE A 294 -2.75 12.10 18.72
CA PHE A 294 -2.42 13.07 17.67
C PHE A 294 -3.58 13.24 16.69
N TRP A 295 -4.10 12.15 16.12
CA TRP A 295 -5.20 12.20 15.16
C TRP A 295 -6.50 12.74 15.79
N ARG A 296 -6.80 12.41 17.03
CA ARG A 296 -7.94 13.00 17.77
C ARG A 296 -7.74 14.50 17.96
N SER A 297 -6.52 14.93 18.31
CA SER A 297 -6.22 16.34 18.59
C SER A 297 -6.45 17.24 17.36
N LEU A 298 -6.29 16.74 16.15
CA LEU A 298 -6.58 17.52 14.93
C LEU A 298 -8.05 18.00 14.89
N VAL A 299 -8.97 17.18 15.40
CA VAL A 299 -10.39 17.57 15.51
C VAL A 299 -10.65 18.42 16.77
N THR A 300 -10.18 17.96 17.94
CA THR A 300 -10.50 18.63 19.21
C THR A 300 -9.84 19.99 19.37
N GLU A 301 -8.75 20.24 18.67
CA GLU A 301 -8.07 21.53 18.63
C GLU A 301 -8.49 22.42 17.44
N GLY A 302 -9.49 22.00 16.66
CA GLY A 302 -10.04 22.78 15.56
C GLY A 302 -9.16 22.86 14.32
N CYS A 303 -8.23 21.92 14.11
CA CYS A 303 -7.39 21.88 12.89
C CYS A 303 -8.15 21.33 11.69
N MET A 304 -9.12 20.45 11.91
CA MET A 304 -9.95 19.85 10.87
C MET A 304 -11.39 19.61 11.35
N LEU A 305 -12.31 19.59 10.40
CA LEU A 305 -13.68 19.16 10.63
C LEU A 305 -13.73 17.66 10.91
N ASN A 306 -14.51 17.25 11.93
CA ASN A 306 -14.68 15.83 12.25
C ASN A 306 -15.19 15.05 11.02
N PRO A 307 -14.48 14.01 10.55
CA PRO A 307 -14.88 13.23 9.39
C PRO A 307 -16.26 12.59 9.48
N ASN A 308 -16.76 12.36 10.71
CA ASN A 308 -18.09 11.78 10.96
C ASN A 308 -19.20 12.84 11.11
N SER A 309 -18.88 14.13 10.98
CA SER A 309 -19.88 15.23 11.15
C SER A 309 -20.92 15.26 10.03
N ARG A 310 -20.65 14.61 8.91
CA ARG A 310 -21.53 14.61 7.72
C ARG A 310 -21.36 13.36 6.85
N SER A 311 -22.40 13.00 6.11
CA SER A 311 -22.33 11.95 5.09
C SER A 311 -21.47 12.40 3.89
N ASN A 312 -20.90 11.43 3.17
CA ASN A 312 -20.06 11.65 1.98
C ASN A 312 -18.86 12.58 2.21
N HIS A 313 -18.35 12.65 3.45
CA HIS A 313 -17.29 13.57 3.85
C HIS A 313 -16.10 13.53 2.86
N GLY A 314 -15.63 12.34 2.46
CA GLY A 314 -14.51 12.19 1.53
C GLY A 314 -14.72 12.85 0.16
N THR A 315 -15.94 12.90 -0.35
CA THR A 315 -16.26 13.62 -1.61
C THR A 315 -16.34 15.12 -1.37
N VAL A 316 -16.95 15.52 -0.26
CA VAL A 316 -17.18 16.92 0.07
C VAL A 316 -15.87 17.68 0.32
N ILE A 317 -14.91 17.09 1.05
CA ILE A 317 -13.62 17.74 1.32
C ILE A 317 -12.81 18.01 0.05
N VAL A 318 -12.95 17.19 -1.01
CA VAL A 318 -12.32 17.43 -2.30
C VAL A 318 -12.94 18.67 -2.98
N SER A 319 -14.27 18.79 -2.98
CA SER A 319 -14.93 19.98 -3.51
C SER A 319 -14.56 21.23 -2.72
N GLU A 320 -14.52 21.13 -1.38
CA GLU A 320 -14.14 22.23 -0.49
C GLU A 320 -12.68 22.65 -0.67
N PHE A 321 -11.80 21.70 -1.01
CA PHE A 321 -10.41 22.04 -1.35
C PHE A 321 -10.36 22.92 -2.62
N TYR A 322 -11.15 22.60 -3.66
CA TYR A 322 -11.24 23.42 -4.87
C TYR A 322 -11.92 24.78 -4.63
N GLU A 323 -12.81 24.85 -3.63
CA GLU A 323 -13.41 26.09 -3.15
C GLU A 323 -12.50 26.89 -2.19
N GLN A 324 -11.24 26.45 -1.99
CA GLN A 324 -10.27 27.05 -1.08
C GLN A 324 -10.74 27.10 0.39
N LYS A 325 -11.57 26.16 0.81
CA LYS A 325 -12.04 25.99 2.20
C LYS A 325 -11.23 24.97 2.98
N VAL A 326 -10.30 24.28 2.33
CA VAL A 326 -9.41 23.31 2.93
C VAL A 326 -7.96 23.67 2.59
N GLY A 327 -7.13 23.83 3.60
CA GLY A 327 -5.71 24.19 3.43
C GLY A 327 -4.86 23.02 2.96
N MET A 328 -5.03 21.85 3.57
CA MET A 328 -4.27 20.64 3.30
C MET A 328 -5.21 19.45 3.21
N ILE A 329 -4.98 18.56 2.26
CA ILE A 329 -5.77 17.33 2.11
C ILE A 329 -4.86 16.11 2.05
N TYR A 330 -5.22 15.06 2.81
CA TYR A 330 -4.53 13.78 2.80
C TYR A 330 -5.04 12.92 1.64
N THR A 331 -4.15 12.45 0.76
CA THR A 331 -4.54 11.80 -0.48
C THR A 331 -3.43 10.90 -1.05
N THR A 332 -3.56 10.52 -2.31
CA THR A 332 -2.62 9.68 -3.06
C THR A 332 -2.08 10.41 -4.29
N SER A 333 -0.92 10.00 -4.78
CA SER A 333 -0.27 10.58 -5.95
C SER A 333 -1.11 10.50 -7.23
N SER A 334 -1.98 9.51 -7.37
CA SER A 334 -2.87 9.36 -8.53
C SER A 334 -3.89 10.51 -8.71
N ASN A 335 -4.06 11.34 -7.67
CA ASN A 335 -4.94 12.50 -7.73
C ASN A 335 -4.24 13.79 -8.16
N ILE A 336 -2.90 13.82 -8.22
CA ILE A 336 -2.13 15.07 -8.43
C ILE A 336 -2.49 15.77 -9.72
N VAL A 337 -2.57 15.03 -10.83
CA VAL A 337 -2.92 15.62 -12.14
C VAL A 337 -4.26 16.38 -12.06
N LYS A 338 -5.28 15.70 -11.52
CA LYS A 338 -6.61 16.28 -11.34
C LYS A 338 -6.59 17.49 -10.40
N PHE A 339 -5.93 17.39 -9.25
CA PHE A 339 -5.83 18.51 -8.31
C PHE A 339 -5.08 19.70 -8.90
N THR A 340 -4.04 19.47 -9.70
CA THR A 340 -3.32 20.54 -10.41
C THR A 340 -4.21 21.27 -11.42
N GLU A 341 -4.98 20.52 -12.21
CA GLU A 341 -5.89 21.07 -13.18
C GLU A 341 -7.01 21.88 -12.52
N GLU A 342 -7.66 21.32 -11.51
CA GLU A 342 -8.78 21.98 -10.81
C GLU A 342 -8.31 23.22 -10.03
N ALA A 343 -7.15 23.17 -9.39
CA ALA A 343 -6.56 24.33 -8.72
C ALA A 343 -6.25 25.46 -9.71
N LYS A 344 -5.68 25.12 -10.86
CA LYS A 344 -5.45 26.09 -11.95
C LYS A 344 -6.74 26.72 -12.44
N ASN A 345 -7.81 25.92 -12.65
CA ASN A 345 -9.11 26.40 -13.05
C ASN A 345 -9.75 27.32 -11.99
N ALA A 346 -9.53 27.01 -10.71
CA ALA A 346 -10.01 27.81 -9.58
C ALA A 346 -9.09 29.00 -9.22
N GLY A 347 -7.94 29.14 -9.88
CA GLY A 347 -7.04 30.31 -9.77
C GLY A 347 -6.16 30.31 -8.52
N PHE A 348 -5.72 29.13 -8.02
CA PHE A 348 -4.78 29.04 -6.91
C PHE A 348 -3.66 28.01 -7.19
N GLU A 349 -2.56 28.12 -6.44
CA GLU A 349 -1.41 27.22 -6.52
C GLU A 349 -1.49 26.14 -5.45
N ILE A 350 -1.01 24.95 -5.80
CA ILE A 350 -0.88 23.82 -4.88
C ILE A 350 0.57 23.32 -4.80
N GLY A 351 0.86 22.58 -3.75
CA GLY A 351 2.11 21.84 -3.59
C GLY A 351 1.84 20.45 -3.01
N VAL A 352 2.90 19.64 -2.96
CA VAL A 352 2.88 18.27 -2.46
C VAL A 352 3.97 18.08 -1.40
N LEU A 353 3.62 17.44 -0.30
CA LEU A 353 4.54 17.05 0.77
C LEU A 353 4.25 15.60 1.22
N PRO A 354 5.22 14.92 1.83
CA PRO A 354 4.90 13.71 2.58
C PRO A 354 4.03 14.08 3.79
N PHE A 355 3.26 13.10 4.31
CA PHE A 355 2.66 13.29 5.63
C PHE A 355 3.77 13.54 6.66
N PRO A 356 3.59 14.48 7.63
CA PRO A 356 4.66 14.93 8.53
C PRO A 356 5.22 13.77 9.36
N LYS A 357 6.51 13.82 9.69
CA LYS A 357 7.18 12.82 10.52
C LYS A 357 6.94 13.04 12.01
N GLN A 358 7.12 11.98 12.80
CA GLN A 358 7.44 12.11 14.23
C GLN A 358 8.96 11.89 14.43
N THR A 359 9.49 10.73 14.10
CA THR A 359 10.92 10.46 14.04
C THR A 359 11.41 10.28 12.60
N GLN A 360 10.57 9.75 11.73
CA GLN A 360 10.91 9.49 10.33
C GLN A 360 9.70 9.71 9.42
N PHE A 361 9.98 10.02 8.14
CA PHE A 361 8.94 10.12 7.13
C PHE A 361 8.44 8.72 6.72
N PHE A 362 7.26 8.71 6.18
CA PHE A 362 6.59 7.52 5.70
C PHE A 362 5.74 7.84 4.47
N THR A 363 5.83 6.99 3.49
CA THR A 363 4.90 6.93 2.36
C THR A 363 4.51 5.47 2.17
N ASN A 364 3.23 5.18 2.14
CA ASN A 364 2.79 3.83 1.83
C ASN A 364 2.88 3.61 0.32
N GLN A 365 3.73 2.70 -0.10
CA GLN A 365 3.66 2.17 -1.46
C GLN A 365 2.41 1.30 -1.54
N GLY A 366 1.41 1.78 -2.24
CA GLY A 366 0.17 1.08 -2.47
C GLY A 366 -0.08 0.84 -3.95
N GLY A 367 -1.25 0.36 -4.26
CA GLY A 367 -1.69 0.18 -5.63
C GLY A 367 -2.20 -1.22 -5.91
N SER A 368 -2.12 -1.56 -7.18
CA SER A 368 -2.54 -2.86 -7.71
C SER A 368 -1.47 -3.44 -8.61
N GLY A 369 -1.57 -4.72 -8.84
CA GLY A 369 -0.77 -5.42 -9.84
C GLY A 369 -1.61 -6.50 -10.50
N ILE A 370 -1.00 -7.24 -11.38
CA ILE A 370 -1.65 -8.22 -12.24
C ILE A 370 -1.16 -9.61 -11.88
N ILE A 371 -2.08 -10.54 -11.64
CA ILE A 371 -1.80 -11.97 -11.48
C ILE A 371 -2.21 -12.74 -12.73
N ILE A 372 -1.48 -13.81 -13.04
CA ILE A 372 -1.90 -14.84 -14.00
C ILE A 372 -2.39 -16.04 -13.19
N LEU A 373 -3.54 -16.59 -13.54
CA LEU A 373 -4.14 -17.73 -12.83
C LEU A 373 -3.70 -19.06 -13.47
N ASP A 374 -3.28 -20.01 -12.63
CA ASP A 374 -2.67 -21.28 -13.02
C ASP A 374 -3.67 -22.36 -13.47
N ASN A 375 -4.96 -22.16 -13.21
CA ASN A 375 -6.03 -23.10 -13.55
C ASN A 375 -6.62 -22.93 -14.97
N LYS A 376 -5.85 -22.31 -15.87
CA LYS A 376 -6.22 -22.08 -17.27
C LYS A 376 -5.38 -22.93 -18.21
N PRO A 377 -5.82 -23.16 -19.45
CA PRO A 377 -5.02 -23.83 -20.46
C PRO A 377 -3.63 -23.18 -20.64
N ALA A 378 -2.60 -23.98 -20.89
CA ALA A 378 -1.24 -23.49 -21.03
C ALA A 378 -1.12 -22.39 -22.10
N GLU A 379 -1.84 -22.52 -23.21
CA GLU A 379 -1.87 -21.54 -24.29
C GLU A 379 -2.44 -20.17 -23.86
N GLU A 380 -3.43 -20.15 -22.94
CA GLU A 380 -3.94 -18.91 -22.39
C GLU A 380 -2.94 -18.29 -21.40
N GLN A 381 -2.24 -19.11 -20.63
CA GLN A 381 -1.19 -18.65 -19.71
C GLN A 381 0.02 -18.09 -20.49
N GLU A 382 0.43 -18.74 -21.60
CA GLU A 382 1.48 -18.26 -22.49
C GLU A 382 1.07 -16.92 -23.13
N ALA A 383 -0.17 -16.78 -23.58
CA ALA A 383 -0.70 -15.54 -24.13
C ALA A 383 -0.75 -14.43 -23.09
N ALA A 384 -1.11 -14.76 -21.84
CA ALA A 384 -1.12 -13.83 -20.73
C ALA A 384 0.31 -13.35 -20.37
N ALA A 385 1.28 -14.26 -20.35
CA ALA A 385 2.69 -13.95 -20.13
C ALA A 385 3.24 -12.99 -21.20
N GLU A 386 2.92 -13.23 -22.47
CA GLU A 386 3.33 -12.34 -23.58
C GLU A 386 2.72 -10.94 -23.42
N PHE A 387 1.43 -10.86 -23.05
CA PHE A 387 0.78 -9.58 -22.78
C PHE A 387 1.42 -8.83 -21.62
N LEU A 388 1.72 -9.49 -20.50
CA LEU A 388 2.37 -8.84 -19.35
C LEU A 388 3.77 -8.33 -19.69
N ARG A 389 4.57 -9.11 -20.43
CA ARG A 389 5.90 -8.68 -20.86
C ARG A 389 5.82 -7.49 -21.81
N TRP A 390 4.82 -7.47 -22.71
CA TRP A 390 4.57 -6.32 -23.56
C TRP A 390 4.12 -5.09 -22.78
N LEU A 391 3.28 -5.24 -21.74
CA LEU A 391 2.90 -4.15 -20.84
C LEU A 391 4.11 -3.56 -20.11
N ASN A 392 5.08 -4.40 -19.72
CA ASN A 392 6.27 -4.01 -18.98
C ASN A 392 7.41 -3.47 -19.89
N THR A 393 7.14 -3.13 -21.14
CA THR A 393 8.10 -2.33 -21.89
C THR A 393 8.12 -0.88 -21.40
N ALA A 394 9.26 -0.21 -21.49
CA ALA A 394 9.41 1.19 -21.04
C ALA A 394 8.35 2.11 -21.68
N GLU A 395 8.11 1.98 -22.97
CA GLU A 395 7.11 2.76 -23.72
C GLU A 395 5.68 2.58 -23.16
N ASN A 396 5.26 1.33 -22.93
CA ASN A 396 3.89 1.04 -22.51
C ASN A 396 3.66 1.38 -21.03
N ASP A 397 4.67 1.20 -20.18
CA ASP A 397 4.63 1.62 -18.79
C ASP A 397 4.60 3.16 -18.70
N ALA A 398 5.44 3.88 -19.46
CA ALA A 398 5.38 5.34 -19.56
C ALA A 398 4.02 5.83 -20.04
N TYR A 399 3.43 5.20 -21.08
CA TYR A 399 2.08 5.54 -21.53
C TYR A 399 1.04 5.39 -20.42
N MET A 400 1.09 4.29 -19.65
CA MET A 400 0.21 4.09 -18.52
C MET A 400 0.36 5.23 -17.50
N CYS A 401 1.60 5.62 -17.17
CA CYS A 401 1.86 6.72 -16.23
C CYS A 401 1.32 8.07 -16.75
N VAL A 402 1.57 8.38 -18.03
CA VAL A 402 1.13 9.61 -18.68
C VAL A 402 -0.40 9.77 -18.64
N VAL A 403 -1.14 8.69 -18.95
CA VAL A 403 -2.61 8.76 -19.06
C VAL A 403 -3.27 8.66 -17.68
N SER A 404 -2.74 7.83 -16.79
CA SER A 404 -3.41 7.52 -15.52
C SER A 404 -2.93 8.33 -14.32
N GLY A 405 -1.72 8.92 -14.38
CA GLY A 405 -1.07 9.59 -13.25
C GLY A 405 -0.48 8.61 -12.22
N TYR A 406 -0.44 7.29 -12.54
CA TYR A 406 0.28 6.31 -11.73
C TYR A 406 1.79 6.43 -11.93
N MET A 407 2.55 5.80 -11.06
CA MET A 407 4.01 5.82 -11.12
C MET A 407 4.55 4.70 -12.01
N PRO A 408 5.75 4.85 -12.58
CA PRO A 408 6.35 3.80 -13.40
C PRO A 408 6.75 2.59 -12.54
N VAL A 409 6.56 1.41 -13.11
CA VAL A 409 7.01 0.13 -12.57
C VAL A 409 8.36 -0.23 -13.15
N VAL A 410 8.57 0.04 -14.44
CA VAL A 410 9.82 -0.25 -15.15
C VAL A 410 10.75 0.95 -15.02
N THR A 411 11.97 0.74 -14.51
CA THR A 411 12.94 1.82 -14.28
C THR A 411 13.23 2.60 -15.56
N ALA A 412 13.35 1.92 -16.70
CA ALA A 412 13.61 2.55 -17.99
C ALA A 412 12.47 3.44 -18.50
N ALA A 413 11.24 3.31 -17.99
CA ALA A 413 10.12 4.19 -18.35
C ALA A 413 10.36 5.65 -17.94
N MET A 414 11.20 5.89 -16.91
CA MET A 414 11.61 7.22 -16.49
C MET A 414 12.40 7.98 -17.57
N ASP A 415 13.00 7.26 -18.51
CA ASP A 415 13.79 7.81 -19.60
C ASP A 415 12.96 8.11 -20.86
N GLU A 416 11.71 7.67 -20.90
CA GLU A 416 10.81 7.94 -22.02
C GLU A 416 10.46 9.43 -22.11
N GLU A 417 10.55 10.00 -23.31
CA GLU A 417 10.33 11.44 -23.53
C GLU A 417 8.90 11.87 -23.14
N SER A 418 7.90 11.02 -23.42
CA SER A 418 6.51 11.28 -23.05
C SER A 418 6.31 11.47 -21.54
N LEU A 419 7.01 10.71 -20.73
CA LEU A 419 6.93 10.82 -19.27
C LEU A 419 7.75 12.04 -18.77
N LYS A 420 8.91 12.32 -19.37
CA LYS A 420 9.67 13.54 -19.09
C LYS A 420 8.89 14.82 -19.39
N GLU A 421 8.15 14.84 -20.52
CA GLU A 421 7.26 15.95 -20.86
C GLU A 421 6.15 16.14 -19.81
N VAL A 422 5.53 15.07 -19.33
CA VAL A 422 4.52 15.12 -18.27
C VAL A 422 5.10 15.64 -16.96
N TYR A 423 6.28 15.18 -16.57
CA TYR A 423 6.96 15.67 -15.36
C TYR A 423 7.38 17.14 -15.49
N ALA A 424 7.79 17.59 -16.68
CA ALA A 424 8.06 18.99 -16.94
C ALA A 424 6.78 19.86 -16.89
N ALA A 425 5.65 19.33 -17.41
CA ALA A 425 4.35 20.01 -17.36
C ALA A 425 3.68 19.95 -15.97
N THR A 426 3.93 18.92 -15.21
CA THR A 426 3.35 18.67 -13.88
C THR A 426 4.45 18.30 -12.88
N PRO A 427 5.31 19.25 -12.44
CA PRO A 427 6.43 18.97 -11.55
C PRO A 427 6.03 18.27 -10.24
N LEU A 428 4.82 18.52 -9.74
CA LEU A 428 4.29 17.89 -8.54
C LEU A 428 4.15 16.37 -8.66
N LEU A 429 3.92 15.85 -9.87
CA LEU A 429 3.88 14.41 -10.10
C LEU A 429 5.28 13.80 -9.96
N LYS A 430 6.30 14.50 -10.48
CA LYS A 430 7.70 14.11 -10.27
C LYS A 430 8.05 14.12 -8.77
N THR A 431 7.70 15.19 -8.07
CA THR A 431 7.87 15.30 -6.61
C THR A 431 7.25 14.11 -5.88
N ALA A 432 6.01 13.75 -6.21
CA ALA A 432 5.35 12.60 -5.57
C ALA A 432 6.06 11.27 -5.87
N THR A 433 6.63 11.12 -7.06
CA THR A 433 7.45 9.95 -7.41
C THR A 433 8.72 9.92 -6.54
N GLU A 434 9.36 11.06 -6.33
CA GLU A 434 10.55 11.18 -5.49
C GLU A 434 10.24 10.93 -3.99
N LEU A 435 9.01 11.22 -3.52
CA LEU A 435 8.58 10.87 -2.16
C LEU A 435 8.53 9.35 -1.91
N MET A 436 8.54 8.53 -2.96
CA MET A 436 8.61 7.06 -2.83
C MET A 436 9.89 6.57 -2.16
N LYS A 437 10.93 7.40 -2.07
CA LYS A 437 12.12 7.06 -1.26
C LYS A 437 11.79 6.83 0.23
N PHE A 438 10.68 7.39 0.72
CA PHE A 438 10.14 7.13 2.06
C PHE A 438 9.13 5.97 2.08
N GLY A 439 9.00 5.29 0.94
CA GLY A 439 8.05 4.21 0.76
C GLY A 439 8.45 2.99 1.56
N ILE A 440 7.50 2.45 2.29
CA ILE A 440 7.63 1.11 2.85
C ILE A 440 6.53 0.21 2.30
N THR A 441 6.84 -1.06 2.24
CA THR A 441 5.87 -2.10 1.96
C THR A 441 5.22 -2.55 3.26
N SER A 442 3.91 -2.70 3.22
CA SER A 442 3.19 -3.28 4.35
C SER A 442 3.42 -4.80 4.39
N PRO A 443 3.60 -5.41 5.56
CA PRO A 443 3.71 -6.86 5.70
C PRO A 443 2.57 -7.59 4.99
N GLN A 444 2.84 -8.79 4.49
CA GLN A 444 1.87 -9.62 3.77
C GLN A 444 1.48 -10.84 4.62
N GLY A 445 0.20 -11.17 4.67
CA GLY A 445 -0.31 -12.32 5.41
C GLY A 445 -1.79 -12.58 5.14
N LYS A 446 -2.26 -13.79 5.39
CA LYS A 446 -3.67 -14.17 5.14
C LYS A 446 -4.65 -13.29 5.91
N ALA A 447 -4.33 -12.94 7.15
CA ALA A 447 -5.16 -12.08 8.00
C ALA A 447 -5.11 -10.59 7.62
N LYS A 448 -4.17 -10.15 6.74
CA LYS A 448 -3.86 -8.73 6.50
C LYS A 448 -5.09 -7.89 6.18
N ALA A 449 -5.87 -8.30 5.20
CA ALA A 449 -7.02 -7.51 4.74
C ALA A 449 -8.10 -7.37 5.83
N ALA A 450 -8.37 -8.45 6.57
CA ALA A 450 -9.35 -8.45 7.66
C ALA A 450 -8.84 -7.63 8.86
N CYS A 451 -7.58 -7.78 9.24
CA CYS A 451 -6.94 -7.00 10.29
C CYS A 451 -6.92 -5.52 9.97
N ASP A 452 -6.48 -5.11 8.78
CA ASP A 452 -6.46 -3.72 8.37
C ASP A 452 -7.85 -3.09 8.44
N LYS A 453 -8.86 -3.81 7.96
CA LYS A 453 -10.24 -3.35 8.06
C LYS A 453 -10.66 -3.16 9.52
N ALA A 454 -10.43 -4.15 10.38
CA ALA A 454 -10.79 -4.10 11.79
C ALA A 454 -10.07 -2.93 12.50
N ILE A 455 -8.75 -2.80 12.30
CA ILE A 455 -7.97 -1.72 12.91
C ILE A 455 -8.46 -0.36 12.44
N ASN A 456 -8.64 -0.18 11.12
CA ASN A 456 -9.12 1.10 10.58
C ASN A 456 -10.51 1.48 11.08
N ASP A 457 -11.44 0.52 11.15
CA ASP A 457 -12.79 0.77 11.61
C ASP A 457 -12.82 1.20 13.08
N TYR A 458 -12.07 0.49 13.94
CA TYR A 458 -12.02 0.79 15.38
C TYR A 458 -11.13 1.99 15.72
N CYS A 459 -10.06 2.27 14.97
CA CYS A 459 -9.30 3.52 15.16
C CYS A 459 -10.16 4.76 14.90
N LYS A 460 -11.14 4.70 14.00
CA LYS A 460 -12.06 5.83 13.74
C LYS A 460 -12.99 6.17 14.90
N LEU A 461 -13.05 5.34 15.94
CA LEU A 461 -13.77 5.66 17.17
C LEU A 461 -13.23 6.94 17.84
N ILE A 462 -11.95 7.30 17.60
CA ILE A 462 -11.41 8.61 18.03
C ILE A 462 -12.23 9.80 17.54
N TRP A 463 -13.00 9.64 16.44
CA TRP A 463 -13.84 10.66 15.83
C TRP A 463 -15.33 10.46 16.08
N SER A 464 -15.80 9.20 16.11
CA SER A 464 -17.23 8.89 16.32
C SER A 464 -17.62 8.87 17.80
N GLU A 465 -16.66 8.56 18.66
CA GLU A 465 -16.84 8.46 20.11
C GLU A 465 -15.78 9.31 20.84
N PRO A 466 -15.82 10.64 20.72
CA PRO A 466 -14.76 11.53 21.21
C PRO A 466 -14.54 11.46 22.72
N ASP A 467 -15.56 11.05 23.48
CA ASP A 467 -15.51 10.92 24.94
C ASP A 467 -14.93 9.58 25.40
N THR A 468 -14.79 8.59 24.51
CA THR A 468 -14.18 7.29 24.83
C THR A 468 -12.67 7.47 25.00
N SER A 469 -12.11 6.91 26.09
CA SER A 469 -10.67 7.02 26.34
C SER A 469 -9.83 6.33 25.25
N ILE A 470 -8.62 6.83 25.03
CA ILE A 470 -7.72 6.22 24.04
C ILE A 470 -7.38 4.78 24.44
N GLU A 471 -7.18 4.50 25.71
CA GLU A 471 -6.91 3.17 26.23
C GLU A 471 -8.04 2.19 25.88
N SER A 472 -9.30 2.61 26.05
CA SER A 472 -10.47 1.78 25.69
C SER A 472 -10.55 1.53 24.20
N ILE A 473 -10.19 2.52 23.35
CA ILE A 473 -10.13 2.33 21.90
C ILE A 473 -9.01 1.36 21.54
N VAL A 474 -7.83 1.49 22.14
CA VAL A 474 -6.70 0.56 21.93
C VAL A 474 -7.09 -0.88 22.30
N GLU A 475 -7.78 -1.08 23.41
CA GLU A 475 -8.29 -2.40 23.82
C GLU A 475 -9.27 -2.98 22.78
N GLN A 476 -10.19 -2.17 22.26
CA GLN A 476 -11.15 -2.59 21.24
C GLN A 476 -10.45 -2.95 19.90
N VAL A 477 -9.51 -2.09 19.45
CA VAL A 477 -8.70 -2.35 18.25
C VAL A 477 -7.93 -3.65 18.42
N THR A 478 -7.25 -3.82 19.56
CA THR A 478 -6.47 -5.02 19.86
C THR A 478 -7.33 -6.28 19.81
N SER A 479 -8.47 -6.27 20.51
CA SER A 479 -9.38 -7.41 20.57
C SER A 479 -9.89 -7.82 19.19
N LYS A 480 -10.25 -6.83 18.35
CA LYS A 480 -10.78 -7.10 17.00
C LYS A 480 -9.71 -7.57 16.04
N ALA A 481 -8.55 -6.93 16.04
CA ALA A 481 -7.44 -7.34 15.18
C ALA A 481 -6.91 -8.74 15.57
N GLN A 482 -6.83 -9.05 16.85
CA GLN A 482 -6.42 -10.37 17.33
C GLN A 482 -7.41 -11.46 16.87
N TYR A 483 -8.71 -11.19 16.98
CA TYR A 483 -9.74 -12.10 16.46
C TYR A 483 -9.55 -12.40 14.96
N GLU A 484 -9.25 -11.36 14.15
CA GLU A 484 -9.04 -11.56 12.71
C GLU A 484 -7.78 -12.37 12.41
N ILE A 485 -6.71 -12.21 13.21
CA ILE A 485 -5.51 -13.07 13.11
C ILE A 485 -5.88 -14.53 13.38
N GLU A 486 -6.57 -14.80 14.48
CA GLU A 486 -6.96 -16.16 14.89
C GLU A 486 -7.90 -16.83 13.89
N ALA A 487 -8.83 -16.07 13.29
CA ALA A 487 -9.79 -16.56 12.32
C ALA A 487 -9.19 -16.86 10.94
N ASN A 488 -8.01 -16.33 10.62
CA ASN A 488 -7.37 -16.42 9.30
C ASN A 488 -5.98 -17.10 9.32
N GLN A 489 -5.62 -17.77 10.41
CA GLN A 489 -4.40 -18.61 10.50
C GLN A 489 -4.56 -20.01 9.80
#